data_0fe3c6a8369c341f9003d0074823def3
#
_entry.id   0fe3c6a8369c341f9003d0074823def3
#
_cell.length_a   1.000
_cell.length_b   1.000
_cell.length_c   1.000
_cell.angle_alpha   90.00
_cell.angle_beta   90.00
_cell.angle_gamma   90.00
#
_symmetry.space_group_name_H-M   'P 1'
#
loop_
_entity.id
_entity.type
_entity.pdbx_description
1 polymer ?
#
loop_
_entity_poly.entity_id
_entity_poly.type
_entity_poly.pdbx_seq_one_letter_code
_entity_poly.pdbx_strand_id
1 'polypeptide(L)'
;MIDGVEIQAVNKLEGATKEEVLIMNLIMGLVGMATLILIAVLFSSNRKAIKIRTVGGAFAIQAGLGAFVLYVPVGRDILVGVSNAVSSVIGYGQSGIDFLFGGLVSNKMFEVFGGGGFIFAFRVLPVIIFFSSLIAVLYYLGIMQWVIKLLGGALQKVLGTSRTESLSATANIFVGQTEAPLVVRPYISKMTDSELFAVMCGGLASVAGSVLAGYASMGVKMEYLIAASFMAAPGGLLFAKLLVPETETPNYDESNADGDLEDKPANVIDAAAAGASAGLQLALNVGAMLLAFIGLIAMINGIFSGVGGWFGMPELSLELLLGWLFSPLAFLIGVPWSEAVVAGSFIGQKLVVNEFVAYLNFAPYLKDELLINGVPMSDHTKAIISFALCGFANLSSVAILLGGLGSMAPNRRGTIARFGLKAVLAGSLSNLMSATIAGFFLALTAM
;
A
#
# COMPACT_ATOMS: atom_id res chain seq x y z
N MET A 1 25.20 -7.83 -30.39
CA MET A 1 24.37 -6.88 -31.21
C MET A 1 23.22 -6.25 -30.42
N ILE A 2 23.00 -6.69 -29.17
CA ILE A 2 22.01 -6.07 -28.23
C ILE A 2 22.66 -4.91 -27.46
N ASP A 3 23.96 -5.02 -27.12
CA ASP A 3 24.69 -3.99 -26.34
C ASP A 3 24.83 -2.62 -27.04
N GLY A 4 24.84 -2.59 -28.36
CA GLY A 4 25.03 -1.33 -29.11
C GLY A 4 23.80 -0.44 -29.17
N VAL A 5 22.59 -0.99 -29.01
CA VAL A 5 21.34 -0.22 -29.04
C VAL A 5 21.03 0.35 -27.65
N GLU A 6 21.37 -0.39 -26.58
CA GLU A 6 21.21 0.09 -25.19
C GLU A 6 22.15 1.26 -24.87
N ILE A 7 23.44 1.16 -25.30
CA ILE A 7 24.42 2.26 -25.08
C ILE A 7 24.05 3.53 -25.85
N GLN A 8 23.45 3.42 -27.05
CA GLN A 8 22.99 4.60 -27.78
C GLN A 8 21.73 5.24 -27.16
N ALA A 9 20.83 4.46 -26.57
CA ALA A 9 19.66 4.99 -25.87
C ALA A 9 20.04 5.69 -24.56
N VAL A 10 20.98 5.12 -23.80
CA VAL A 10 21.50 5.73 -22.55
C VAL A 10 22.26 7.03 -22.85
N ASN A 11 23.16 7.04 -23.84
CA ASN A 11 23.89 8.26 -24.24
C ASN A 11 23.00 9.37 -24.81
N LYS A 12 21.80 9.05 -25.31
CA LYS A 12 20.85 10.04 -25.80
C LYS A 12 20.04 10.68 -24.67
N LEU A 13 19.91 10.01 -23.53
CA LEU A 13 19.26 10.53 -22.32
C LEU A 13 20.21 11.38 -21.44
N GLU A 14 21.52 11.14 -21.50
CA GLU A 14 22.52 11.96 -20.82
C GLU A 14 22.63 13.42 -21.37
N GLY A 15 22.05 13.67 -22.55
CA GLY A 15 21.96 15.01 -23.15
C GLY A 15 20.59 15.69 -22.99
N ALA A 16 19.60 15.04 -22.36
CA ALA A 16 18.27 15.60 -22.21
C ALA A 16 18.25 16.78 -21.22
N THR A 17 17.61 17.86 -21.59
CA THR A 17 17.40 18.99 -20.68
C THR A 17 16.45 18.61 -19.54
N LYS A 18 16.54 19.31 -18.39
CA LYS A 18 15.62 19.10 -17.27
C LYS A 18 14.15 19.17 -17.71
N GLU A 19 13.83 20.07 -18.63
CA GLU A 19 12.49 20.24 -19.18
C GLU A 19 12.04 19.03 -19.99
N GLU A 20 12.90 18.47 -20.84
CA GLU A 20 12.60 17.25 -21.62
C GLU A 20 12.33 16.04 -20.70
N VAL A 21 13.09 15.88 -19.63
CA VAL A 21 12.87 14.83 -18.64
C VAL A 21 11.51 15.00 -17.94
N LEU A 22 11.14 16.22 -17.55
CA LEU A 22 9.85 16.51 -16.91
C LEU A 22 8.68 16.25 -17.87
N ILE A 23 8.78 16.67 -19.13
CA ILE A 23 7.77 16.40 -20.16
C ILE A 23 7.62 14.88 -20.36
N MET A 24 8.73 14.13 -20.43
CA MET A 24 8.68 12.69 -20.56
C MET A 24 7.96 12.04 -19.37
N ASN A 25 8.26 12.46 -18.13
CA ASN A 25 7.59 11.96 -16.93
C ASN A 25 6.08 12.24 -16.94
N LEU A 26 5.63 13.40 -17.45
CA LEU A 26 4.21 13.71 -17.60
C LEU A 26 3.54 12.81 -18.64
N ILE A 27 4.17 12.63 -19.81
CA ILE A 27 3.64 11.73 -20.86
C ILE A 27 3.54 10.31 -20.34
N MET A 28 4.61 9.80 -19.71
CA MET A 28 4.61 8.44 -19.16
C MET A 28 3.58 8.28 -18.04
N GLY A 29 3.35 9.31 -17.21
CA GLY A 29 2.28 9.31 -16.21
C GLY A 29 0.89 9.13 -16.85
N LEU A 30 0.58 9.85 -17.92
CA LEU A 30 -0.69 9.70 -18.66
C LEU A 30 -0.82 8.33 -19.32
N VAL A 31 0.24 7.86 -19.98
CA VAL A 31 0.29 6.51 -20.59
C VAL A 31 0.13 5.43 -19.53
N GLY A 32 0.79 5.58 -18.38
CA GLY A 32 0.69 4.65 -17.25
C GLY A 32 -0.73 4.55 -16.71
N MET A 33 -1.37 5.69 -16.41
CA MET A 33 -2.77 5.71 -15.96
C MET A 33 -3.71 5.02 -16.96
N ALA A 34 -3.58 5.32 -18.25
CA ALA A 34 -4.39 4.68 -19.30
C ALA A 34 -4.13 3.18 -19.39
N THR A 35 -2.85 2.75 -19.30
CA THR A 35 -2.46 1.33 -19.37
C THR A 35 -3.01 0.55 -18.18
N LEU A 36 -2.94 1.08 -16.95
CA LEU A 36 -3.47 0.42 -15.75
C LEU A 36 -5.00 0.22 -15.85
N ILE A 37 -5.73 1.24 -16.34
CA ILE A 37 -7.17 1.12 -16.61
C ILE A 37 -7.42 0.06 -17.70
N LEU A 38 -6.66 0.07 -18.79
CA LEU A 38 -6.78 -0.90 -19.86
C LEU A 38 -6.56 -2.34 -19.37
N ILE A 39 -5.54 -2.58 -18.56
CA ILE A 39 -5.29 -3.88 -17.93
C ILE A 39 -6.53 -4.32 -17.14
N ALA A 40 -7.10 -3.45 -16.30
CA ALA A 40 -8.28 -3.78 -15.51
C ALA A 40 -9.49 -4.11 -16.39
N VAL A 41 -9.71 -3.36 -17.48
CA VAL A 41 -10.80 -3.62 -18.45
C VAL A 41 -10.58 -4.94 -19.20
N LEU A 42 -9.34 -5.29 -19.53
CA LEU A 42 -9.02 -6.57 -20.19
C LEU A 42 -9.35 -7.77 -19.28
N PHE A 43 -9.08 -7.67 -17.99
CA PHE A 43 -9.37 -8.72 -17.00
C PHE A 43 -10.76 -8.61 -16.37
N SER A 44 -11.61 -7.70 -16.85
CA SER A 44 -12.98 -7.52 -16.36
C SER A 44 -13.84 -8.76 -16.61
N SER A 45 -14.62 -9.16 -15.60
CA SER A 45 -15.58 -10.27 -15.72
C SER A 45 -16.78 -9.92 -16.61
N ASN A 46 -17.14 -8.63 -16.70
CA ASN A 46 -18.24 -8.14 -17.54
C ASN A 46 -18.04 -6.68 -17.96
N ARG A 47 -17.33 -6.47 -19.07
CA ARG A 47 -17.00 -5.12 -19.59
C ARG A 47 -18.23 -4.26 -19.87
N LYS A 48 -19.39 -4.87 -20.25
CA LYS A 48 -20.62 -4.14 -20.59
C LYS A 48 -21.35 -3.61 -19.34
N ALA A 49 -21.09 -4.19 -18.17
CA ALA A 49 -21.67 -3.76 -16.90
C ALA A 49 -20.87 -2.66 -16.20
N ILE A 50 -19.72 -2.23 -16.74
CA ILE A 50 -18.91 -1.17 -16.17
C ILE A 50 -19.71 0.15 -16.18
N LYS A 51 -19.96 0.70 -14.99
CA LYS A 51 -20.68 1.97 -14.81
C LYS A 51 -19.67 3.13 -14.87
N ILE A 52 -19.71 3.92 -15.95
CA ILE A 52 -18.78 5.05 -16.18
C ILE A 52 -18.83 6.07 -15.03
N ARG A 53 -20.02 6.33 -14.46
CA ARG A 53 -20.17 7.22 -13.30
C ARG A 53 -19.32 6.77 -12.10
N THR A 54 -19.38 5.49 -11.77
CA THR A 54 -18.65 4.93 -10.62
C THR A 54 -17.14 4.92 -10.88
N VAL A 55 -16.73 4.39 -12.02
CA VAL A 55 -15.32 4.27 -12.40
C VAL A 55 -14.68 5.64 -12.64
N GLY A 56 -15.33 6.50 -13.44
CA GLY A 56 -14.85 7.85 -13.73
C GLY A 56 -14.84 8.73 -12.48
N GLY A 57 -15.87 8.62 -11.62
CA GLY A 57 -15.92 9.32 -10.33
C GLY A 57 -14.82 8.87 -9.38
N ALA A 58 -14.57 7.56 -9.27
CA ALA A 58 -13.52 7.01 -8.42
C ALA A 58 -12.12 7.44 -8.89
N PHE A 59 -11.87 7.39 -10.21
CA PHE A 59 -10.63 7.92 -10.79
C PHE A 59 -10.48 9.43 -10.53
N ALA A 60 -11.56 10.22 -10.75
CA ALA A 60 -11.54 11.66 -10.53
C ALA A 60 -11.26 12.02 -9.06
N ILE A 61 -11.80 11.26 -8.09
CA ILE A 61 -11.51 11.47 -6.67
C ILE A 61 -10.05 11.09 -6.38
N GLN A 62 -9.56 9.93 -6.87
CA GLN A 62 -8.20 9.49 -6.65
C GLN A 62 -7.18 10.49 -7.24
N ALA A 63 -7.38 10.90 -8.50
CA ALA A 63 -6.53 11.90 -9.17
C ALA A 63 -6.67 13.28 -8.52
N GLY A 64 -7.89 13.69 -8.15
CA GLY A 64 -8.16 14.96 -7.47
C GLY A 64 -7.53 15.04 -6.09
N LEU A 65 -7.53 13.97 -5.31
CA LEU A 65 -6.80 13.88 -4.04
C LEU A 65 -5.30 14.02 -4.29
N GLY A 66 -4.74 13.26 -5.24
CA GLY A 66 -3.34 13.38 -5.62
C GLY A 66 -2.96 14.80 -6.06
N ALA A 67 -3.77 15.43 -6.94
CA ALA A 67 -3.60 16.80 -7.34
C ALA A 67 -3.64 17.77 -6.15
N PHE A 68 -4.64 17.62 -5.28
CA PHE A 68 -4.83 18.51 -4.14
C PHE A 68 -3.64 18.44 -3.17
N VAL A 69 -3.22 17.24 -2.78
CA VAL A 69 -2.20 17.09 -1.73
C VAL A 69 -0.75 17.18 -2.23
N LEU A 70 -0.50 16.99 -3.53
CA LEU A 70 0.86 17.00 -4.09
C LEU A 70 1.17 18.22 -4.97
N TYR A 71 0.15 18.82 -5.58
CA TYR A 71 0.33 19.95 -6.51
C TYR A 71 -0.21 21.26 -5.95
N VAL A 72 -1.43 21.29 -5.37
CA VAL A 72 -2.05 22.51 -4.85
C VAL A 72 -1.37 22.95 -3.55
N PRO A 73 -0.84 24.21 -3.45
CA PRO A 73 -0.09 24.64 -2.26
C PRO A 73 -0.84 24.45 -0.94
N VAL A 74 -2.11 24.88 -0.85
CA VAL A 74 -2.95 24.72 0.36
C VAL A 74 -3.11 23.25 0.74
N GLY A 75 -3.30 22.37 -0.25
CA GLY A 75 -3.43 20.92 0.00
C GLY A 75 -2.12 20.32 0.53
N ARG A 76 -0.98 20.75 0.00
CA ARG A 76 0.35 20.35 0.50
C ARG A 76 0.55 20.81 1.94
N ASP A 77 0.21 22.05 2.27
CA ASP A 77 0.34 22.57 3.64
C ASP A 77 -0.55 21.79 4.61
N ILE A 78 -1.78 21.45 4.21
CA ILE A 78 -2.67 20.58 5.00
C ILE A 78 -2.05 19.20 5.17
N LEU A 79 -1.52 18.58 4.10
CA LEU A 79 -0.89 17.27 4.17
C LEU A 79 0.32 17.28 5.11
N VAL A 80 1.18 18.28 5.01
CA VAL A 80 2.33 18.46 5.91
C VAL A 80 1.86 18.65 7.36
N GLY A 81 0.82 19.46 7.59
CA GLY A 81 0.25 19.66 8.92
C GLY A 81 -0.29 18.35 9.53
N VAL A 82 -1.04 17.56 8.76
CA VAL A 82 -1.54 16.24 9.18
C VAL A 82 -0.38 15.28 9.43
N SER A 83 0.61 15.25 8.55
CA SER A 83 1.79 14.39 8.68
C SER A 83 2.59 14.70 9.93
N ASN A 84 2.78 15.98 10.25
CA ASN A 84 3.44 16.41 11.47
C ASN A 84 2.64 16.02 12.73
N ALA A 85 1.32 16.15 12.68
CA ALA A 85 0.45 15.72 13.79
C ALA A 85 0.54 14.21 14.01
N VAL A 86 0.47 13.40 12.95
CA VAL A 86 0.63 11.93 13.02
C VAL A 86 2.03 11.57 13.53
N SER A 87 3.07 12.22 13.01
CA SER A 87 4.46 11.99 13.46
C SER A 87 4.65 12.35 14.94
N SER A 88 4.01 13.42 15.41
CA SER A 88 4.02 13.79 16.83
C SER A 88 3.33 12.73 17.70
N VAL A 89 2.22 12.17 17.22
CA VAL A 89 1.53 11.07 17.92
C VAL A 89 2.41 9.83 17.96
N ILE A 90 3.10 9.48 16.86
CA ILE A 90 4.10 8.39 16.83
C ILE A 90 5.19 8.65 17.89
N GLY A 91 5.64 9.89 18.01
CA GLY A 91 6.64 10.29 18.99
C GLY A 91 6.25 10.00 20.45
N TYR A 92 4.96 10.07 20.79
CA TYR A 92 4.50 9.65 22.15
C TYR A 92 4.70 8.14 22.38
N GLY A 93 4.58 7.32 21.35
CA GLY A 93 4.86 5.89 21.43
C GLY A 93 6.33 5.60 21.77
N GLN A 94 7.24 6.49 21.38
CA GLN A 94 8.66 6.36 21.70
C GLN A 94 8.92 6.32 23.21
N SER A 95 8.14 7.01 24.02
CA SER A 95 8.28 6.97 25.47
C SER A 95 8.05 5.56 26.06
N GLY A 96 7.10 4.81 25.52
CA GLY A 96 6.88 3.40 25.89
C GLY A 96 8.02 2.48 25.42
N ILE A 97 8.52 2.75 24.22
CA ILE A 97 9.65 2.02 23.62
C ILE A 97 10.91 2.24 24.44
N ASP A 98 11.21 3.49 24.79
CA ASP A 98 12.37 3.85 25.62
C ASP A 98 12.28 3.24 27.02
N PHE A 99 11.07 3.19 27.60
CA PHE A 99 10.85 2.56 28.89
C PHE A 99 11.14 1.05 28.85
N LEU A 100 10.71 0.34 27.79
CA LEU A 100 10.86 -1.11 27.69
C LEU A 100 12.27 -1.54 27.24
N PHE A 101 12.88 -0.80 26.32
CA PHE A 101 14.10 -1.23 25.64
C PHE A 101 15.33 -0.36 25.98
N GLY A 102 15.13 0.81 26.61
CA GLY A 102 16.20 1.67 27.10
C GLY A 102 17.28 1.97 26.07
N GLY A 103 18.52 1.68 26.43
CA GLY A 103 19.69 1.92 25.59
C GLY A 103 19.68 1.22 24.23
N LEU A 104 18.94 0.11 24.07
CA LEU A 104 18.86 -0.65 22.82
C LEU A 104 18.20 0.14 21.67
N VAL A 105 17.43 1.18 21.99
CA VAL A 105 16.80 2.06 20.99
C VAL A 105 17.44 3.45 20.95
N SER A 106 18.48 3.69 21.71
CA SER A 106 19.22 4.96 21.71
C SER A 106 20.10 5.13 20.46
N ASN A 107 20.50 6.37 20.16
CA ASN A 107 21.42 6.65 19.06
C ASN A 107 22.82 6.08 19.29
N LYS A 108 23.19 5.76 20.55
CA LYS A 108 24.46 5.08 20.87
C LYS A 108 24.62 3.72 20.19
N MET A 109 23.52 3.07 19.83
CA MET A 109 23.57 1.80 19.08
C MET A 109 24.23 1.97 17.70
N PHE A 110 24.03 3.14 17.05
CA PHE A 110 24.70 3.45 15.78
C PHE A 110 26.19 3.74 15.95
N GLU A 111 26.59 4.30 17.10
CA GLU A 111 28.00 4.51 17.42
C GLU A 111 28.72 3.17 17.64
N VAL A 112 28.04 2.20 18.27
CA VAL A 112 28.61 0.90 18.62
C VAL A 112 28.60 -0.08 17.43
N PHE A 113 27.49 -0.14 16.67
CA PHE A 113 27.24 -1.15 15.64
C PHE A 113 27.15 -0.57 14.21
N GLY A 114 27.38 0.73 14.01
CA GLY A 114 27.23 1.38 12.70
C GLY A 114 25.82 1.18 12.13
N GLY A 115 25.72 0.80 10.86
CA GLY A 115 24.43 0.51 10.21
C GLY A 115 23.60 -0.58 10.91
N GLY A 116 24.24 -1.53 11.62
CA GLY A 116 23.57 -2.54 12.44
C GLY A 116 22.92 -2.00 13.72
N GLY A 117 23.11 -0.73 14.06
CA GLY A 117 22.44 -0.05 15.18
C GLY A 117 20.93 0.14 15.00
N PHE A 118 20.39 -0.04 13.80
CA PHE A 118 18.95 -0.04 13.55
C PHE A 118 18.36 -1.44 13.78
N ILE A 119 17.86 -1.69 15.00
CA ILE A 119 17.26 -2.99 15.35
C ILE A 119 15.76 -2.91 15.09
N PHE A 120 15.29 -3.51 13.97
CA PHE A 120 13.91 -3.50 13.52
C PHE A 120 12.92 -3.96 14.60
N ALA A 121 13.25 -5.05 15.30
CA ALA A 121 12.42 -5.63 16.34
C ALA A 121 12.11 -4.66 17.51
N PHE A 122 13.03 -3.73 17.81
CA PHE A 122 12.88 -2.80 18.93
C PHE A 122 12.42 -1.40 18.50
N ARG A 123 12.66 -1.03 17.22
CA ARG A 123 12.31 0.31 16.72
C ARG A 123 11.02 0.37 15.93
N VAL A 124 10.67 -0.70 15.20
CA VAL A 124 9.52 -0.72 14.30
C VAL A 124 8.34 -1.51 14.89
N LEU A 125 8.57 -2.75 15.33
CA LEU A 125 7.46 -3.60 15.80
C LEU A 125 6.69 -3.02 16.99
N PRO A 126 7.32 -2.38 18.00
CA PRO A 126 6.57 -1.83 19.13
C PRO A 126 5.70 -0.63 18.77
N VAL A 127 6.04 0.11 17.71
CA VAL A 127 5.21 1.22 17.23
C VAL A 127 3.84 0.73 16.78
N ILE A 128 3.78 -0.48 16.19
CA ILE A 128 2.52 -1.13 15.77
C ILE A 128 1.61 -1.36 16.97
N ILE A 129 2.17 -1.77 18.11
CA ILE A 129 1.43 -2.03 19.36
C ILE A 129 0.78 -0.73 19.87
N PHE A 130 1.56 0.34 19.96
CA PHE A 130 1.06 1.64 20.40
C PHE A 130 -0.06 2.16 19.51
N PHE A 131 0.15 2.13 18.18
CA PHE A 131 -0.86 2.61 17.23
C PHE A 131 -2.14 1.78 17.25
N SER A 132 -2.05 0.46 17.35
CA SER A 132 -3.22 -0.41 17.47
C SER A 132 -4.02 -0.10 18.73
N SER A 133 -3.34 0.14 19.85
CA SER A 133 -3.98 0.58 21.09
C SER A 133 -4.70 1.93 20.92
N LEU A 134 -4.04 2.92 20.32
CA LEU A 134 -4.61 4.24 20.06
C LEU A 134 -5.85 4.16 19.16
N ILE A 135 -5.76 3.43 18.05
CA ILE A 135 -6.88 3.25 17.13
C ILE A 135 -8.07 2.57 17.83
N ALA A 136 -7.82 1.58 18.68
CA ALA A 136 -8.88 0.93 19.47
C ALA A 136 -9.59 1.91 20.42
N VAL A 137 -8.84 2.79 21.07
CA VAL A 137 -9.40 3.86 21.90
C VAL A 137 -10.25 4.82 21.06
N LEU A 138 -9.78 5.25 19.89
CA LEU A 138 -10.52 6.15 19.00
C LEU A 138 -11.83 5.49 18.49
N TYR A 139 -11.79 4.18 18.25
CA TYR A 139 -12.98 3.39 17.93
C TYR A 139 -13.96 3.36 19.12
N TYR A 140 -13.48 3.07 20.33
CA TYR A 140 -14.31 3.05 21.53
C TYR A 140 -15.01 4.40 21.81
N LEU A 141 -14.29 5.52 21.58
CA LEU A 141 -14.82 6.88 21.73
C LEU A 141 -15.80 7.29 20.61
N GLY A 142 -16.01 6.45 19.60
CA GLY A 142 -16.91 6.75 18.47
C GLY A 142 -16.33 7.69 17.43
N ILE A 143 -15.10 8.19 17.61
CA ILE A 143 -14.45 9.14 16.70
C ILE A 143 -14.27 8.49 15.32
N MET A 144 -13.73 7.26 15.28
CA MET A 144 -13.49 6.56 14.02
C MET A 144 -14.79 6.25 13.28
N GLN A 145 -15.85 5.82 13.98
CA GLN A 145 -17.16 5.56 13.37
C GLN A 145 -17.74 6.82 12.72
N TRP A 146 -17.59 7.97 13.40
CA TRP A 146 -18.04 9.24 12.84
C TRP A 146 -17.28 9.61 11.56
N VAL A 147 -15.94 9.51 11.58
CA VAL A 147 -15.10 9.80 10.41
C VAL A 147 -15.44 8.85 9.23
N ILE A 148 -15.56 7.55 9.51
CA ILE A 148 -15.88 6.54 8.49
C ILE A 148 -17.26 6.79 7.89
N LYS A 149 -18.27 7.11 8.71
CA LYS A 149 -19.63 7.43 8.24
C LYS A 149 -19.66 8.69 7.38
N LEU A 150 -18.91 9.74 7.76
CA LEU A 150 -18.84 10.99 7.02
C LEU A 150 -18.20 10.80 5.66
N LEU A 151 -16.99 10.25 5.63
CA LEU A 151 -16.22 10.04 4.39
C LEU A 151 -16.86 8.97 3.50
N GLY A 152 -17.32 7.85 4.08
CA GLY A 152 -17.99 6.77 3.37
C GLY A 152 -19.32 7.21 2.78
N GLY A 153 -20.09 8.03 3.50
CA GLY A 153 -21.33 8.61 2.99
C GLY A 153 -21.09 9.56 1.81
N ALA A 154 -20.06 10.40 1.89
CA ALA A 154 -19.66 11.28 0.78
C ALA A 154 -19.25 10.44 -0.46
N LEU A 155 -18.41 9.42 -0.25
CA LEU A 155 -17.94 8.53 -1.31
C LEU A 155 -19.11 7.78 -1.97
N GLN A 156 -20.03 7.22 -1.17
CA GLN A 156 -21.26 6.58 -1.64
C GLN A 156 -22.09 7.49 -2.55
N LYS A 157 -22.33 8.72 -2.09
CA LYS A 157 -23.18 9.69 -2.80
C LYS A 157 -22.58 10.08 -4.17
N VAL A 158 -21.26 10.26 -4.23
CA VAL A 158 -20.56 10.66 -5.45
C VAL A 158 -20.46 9.50 -6.44
N LEU A 159 -20.05 8.32 -5.96
CA LEU A 159 -19.79 7.16 -6.81
C LEU A 159 -21.04 6.36 -7.17
N GLY A 160 -22.08 6.45 -6.35
CA GLY A 160 -23.27 5.61 -6.49
C GLY A 160 -23.00 4.13 -6.17
N THR A 161 -21.97 3.85 -5.36
CA THR A 161 -21.66 2.53 -4.78
C THR A 161 -22.62 2.21 -3.64
N SER A 162 -22.62 0.97 -3.16
CA SER A 162 -23.39 0.62 -1.97
C SER A 162 -22.77 1.24 -0.71
N ARG A 163 -23.58 1.32 0.36
CA ARG A 163 -23.13 1.86 1.65
C ARG A 163 -22.04 0.99 2.26
N THR A 164 -22.18 -0.32 2.16
CA THR A 164 -21.23 -1.32 2.66
C THR A 164 -19.86 -1.20 2.02
N GLU A 165 -19.80 -1.07 0.69
CA GLU A 165 -18.55 -0.87 -0.05
C GLU A 165 -17.85 0.43 0.36
N SER A 166 -18.61 1.52 0.40
CA SER A 166 -18.08 2.84 0.71
C SER A 166 -17.58 2.95 2.16
N LEU A 167 -18.29 2.37 3.13
CA LEU A 167 -17.87 2.32 4.52
C LEU A 167 -16.61 1.46 4.70
N SER A 168 -16.56 0.28 4.08
CA SER A 168 -15.38 -0.59 4.14
C SER A 168 -14.16 0.05 3.49
N ALA A 169 -14.33 0.64 2.29
CA ALA A 169 -13.23 1.34 1.60
C ALA A 169 -12.68 2.51 2.44
N THR A 170 -13.57 3.26 3.10
CA THR A 170 -13.15 4.37 3.98
C THR A 170 -12.48 3.87 5.25
N ALA A 171 -12.99 2.80 5.86
CA ALA A 171 -12.37 2.20 7.04
C ALA A 171 -10.94 1.76 6.76
N ASN A 172 -10.67 1.23 5.56
CA ASN A 172 -9.35 0.79 5.13
C ASN A 172 -8.31 1.94 5.03
N ILE A 173 -8.70 3.20 5.09
CA ILE A 173 -7.76 4.33 5.20
C ILE A 173 -7.01 4.28 6.54
N PHE A 174 -7.66 3.77 7.58
CA PHE A 174 -7.20 3.86 8.97
C PHE A 174 -6.82 2.50 9.57
N VAL A 175 -7.49 1.42 9.14
CA VAL A 175 -7.31 0.07 9.70
C VAL A 175 -7.03 -0.95 8.60
N GLY A 176 -6.54 -2.12 9.00
CA GLY A 176 -6.10 -3.15 8.07
C GLY A 176 -7.23 -3.92 7.37
N GLN A 177 -6.81 -4.80 6.47
CA GLN A 177 -7.69 -5.62 5.63
C GLN A 177 -8.57 -6.62 6.42
N THR A 178 -8.25 -6.89 7.68
CA THR A 178 -9.01 -7.77 8.58
C THR A 178 -9.97 -7.00 9.48
N GLU A 179 -9.63 -5.77 9.81
CA GLU A 179 -10.41 -4.92 10.72
C GLU A 179 -11.48 -4.10 9.98
N ALA A 180 -11.14 -3.54 8.81
CA ALA A 180 -12.09 -2.72 8.06
C ALA A 180 -13.40 -3.45 7.71
N PRO A 181 -13.40 -4.74 7.31
CA PRO A 181 -14.63 -5.47 7.07
C PRO A 181 -15.53 -5.65 8.30
N LEU A 182 -15.01 -5.50 9.52
CA LEU A 182 -15.83 -5.56 10.74
C LEU A 182 -16.92 -4.49 10.77
N VAL A 183 -16.67 -3.32 10.16
CA VAL A 183 -17.65 -2.23 10.04
C VAL A 183 -18.89 -2.65 9.25
N VAL A 184 -18.76 -3.65 8.38
CA VAL A 184 -19.83 -4.15 7.52
C VAL A 184 -20.11 -5.65 7.73
N ARG A 185 -19.60 -6.22 8.82
CA ARG A 185 -19.70 -7.67 9.16
C ARG A 185 -21.11 -8.25 9.01
N PRO A 186 -22.20 -7.60 9.50
CA PRO A 186 -23.56 -8.18 9.42
C PRO A 186 -24.04 -8.39 7.98
N TYR A 187 -23.46 -7.68 7.02
CA TYR A 187 -23.89 -7.69 5.62
C TYR A 187 -23.05 -8.63 4.74
N ILE A 188 -21.84 -9.02 5.15
CA ILE A 188 -20.86 -9.76 4.31
C ILE A 188 -21.47 -11.04 3.73
N SER A 189 -22.26 -11.79 4.51
CA SER A 189 -22.89 -13.04 4.08
C SER A 189 -23.92 -12.85 2.97
N LYS A 190 -24.53 -11.66 2.85
CA LYS A 190 -25.61 -11.30 1.91
C LYS A 190 -25.14 -10.37 0.78
N MET A 191 -23.89 -9.92 0.80
CA MET A 191 -23.31 -9.05 -0.23
C MET A 191 -23.37 -9.70 -1.60
N THR A 192 -23.55 -8.88 -2.65
CA THR A 192 -23.33 -9.32 -4.02
C THR A 192 -21.86 -9.73 -4.22
N ASP A 193 -21.55 -10.46 -5.28
CA ASP A 193 -20.17 -10.83 -5.60
C ASP A 193 -19.30 -9.57 -5.85
N SER A 194 -19.90 -8.53 -6.45
CA SER A 194 -19.23 -7.25 -6.69
C SER A 194 -18.96 -6.46 -5.41
N GLU A 195 -19.90 -6.43 -4.45
CA GLU A 195 -19.71 -5.80 -3.14
C GLU A 195 -18.60 -6.48 -2.33
N LEU A 196 -18.68 -7.82 -2.23
CA LEU A 196 -17.66 -8.61 -1.52
C LEU A 196 -16.29 -8.42 -2.14
N PHE A 197 -16.21 -8.42 -3.47
CA PHE A 197 -14.97 -8.16 -4.18
C PHE A 197 -14.42 -6.74 -3.89
N ALA A 198 -15.28 -5.73 -3.82
CA ALA A 198 -14.89 -4.37 -3.47
C ALA A 198 -14.32 -4.27 -2.04
N VAL A 199 -14.93 -4.99 -1.08
CA VAL A 199 -14.40 -5.09 0.29
C VAL A 199 -13.01 -5.73 0.30
N MET A 200 -12.80 -6.83 -0.45
CA MET A 200 -11.49 -7.48 -0.60
C MET A 200 -10.45 -6.53 -1.22
N CYS A 201 -10.83 -5.83 -2.29
CA CYS A 201 -9.94 -4.90 -2.99
C CYS A 201 -9.55 -3.71 -2.12
N GLY A 202 -10.48 -3.15 -1.35
CA GLY A 202 -10.22 -2.06 -0.41
C GLY A 202 -9.13 -2.44 0.61
N GLY A 203 -9.25 -3.64 1.19
CA GLY A 203 -8.25 -4.15 2.13
C GLY A 203 -6.87 -4.37 1.53
N LEU A 204 -6.80 -4.81 0.26
CA LEU A 204 -5.54 -5.05 -0.42
C LEU A 204 -4.91 -3.78 -0.99
N ALA A 205 -5.73 -2.79 -1.35
CA ALA A 205 -5.25 -1.50 -1.88
C ALA A 205 -4.65 -0.59 -0.80
N SER A 206 -4.99 -0.79 0.46
CA SER A 206 -4.58 0.04 1.60
C SER A 206 -3.60 -0.68 2.52
N VAL A 207 -3.09 0.06 3.50
CA VAL A 207 -2.32 -0.46 4.63
C VAL A 207 -2.99 -0.03 5.94
N ALA A 208 -2.76 -0.78 7.02
CA ALA A 208 -3.24 -0.37 8.33
C ALA A 208 -2.47 0.86 8.84
N GLY A 209 -3.16 1.81 9.48
CA GLY A 209 -2.53 2.99 10.09
C GLY A 209 -1.41 2.64 11.06
N SER A 210 -1.53 1.52 11.78
CA SER A 210 -0.50 1.02 12.70
C SER A 210 0.83 0.67 12.02
N VAL A 211 0.82 0.24 10.76
CA VAL A 211 2.04 -0.11 10.03
C VAL A 211 2.66 1.07 9.28
N LEU A 212 1.90 2.15 9.02
CA LEU A 212 2.44 3.37 8.39
C LEU A 212 3.62 3.94 9.18
N ALA A 213 3.50 3.94 10.52
CA ALA A 213 4.56 4.39 11.40
C ALA A 213 5.83 3.52 11.28
N GLY A 214 5.65 2.21 11.04
CA GLY A 214 6.75 1.30 10.73
C GLY A 214 7.50 1.68 9.46
N TYR A 215 6.77 1.97 8.37
CA TYR A 215 7.38 2.40 7.10
C TYR A 215 8.06 3.76 7.21
N ALA A 216 7.46 4.72 7.94
CA ALA A 216 8.09 6.01 8.21
C ALA A 216 9.41 5.85 8.99
N SER A 217 9.48 4.91 9.94
CA SER A 217 10.71 4.60 10.68
C SER A 217 11.84 4.04 9.79
N MET A 218 11.50 3.47 8.63
CA MET A 218 12.46 3.03 7.62
C MET A 218 12.94 4.16 6.70
N GLY A 219 12.37 5.37 6.82
CA GLY A 219 12.75 6.56 6.05
C GLY A 219 11.76 6.96 4.95
N VAL A 220 10.61 6.27 4.83
CA VAL A 220 9.57 6.68 3.90
C VAL A 220 8.89 7.95 4.40
N LYS A 221 8.71 8.95 3.53
CA LYS A 221 8.06 10.22 3.89
C LYS A 221 6.62 9.99 4.33
N MET A 222 6.28 10.48 5.53
CA MET A 222 4.93 10.32 6.11
C MET A 222 3.85 10.92 5.21
N GLU A 223 4.15 12.03 4.53
CA GLU A 223 3.24 12.68 3.57
C GLU A 223 2.83 11.73 2.46
N TYR A 224 3.77 10.94 1.92
CA TYR A 224 3.47 9.98 0.85
C TYR A 224 2.61 8.82 1.35
N LEU A 225 2.87 8.34 2.56
CA LEU A 225 2.11 7.27 3.19
C LEU A 225 0.66 7.68 3.47
N ILE A 226 0.45 8.88 4.02
CA ILE A 226 -0.89 9.42 4.29
C ILE A 226 -1.63 9.66 2.98
N ALA A 227 -1.00 10.31 2.00
CA ALA A 227 -1.61 10.55 0.69
C ALA A 227 -2.01 9.24 0.01
N ALA A 228 -1.14 8.22 0.01
CA ALA A 228 -1.41 6.90 -0.54
C ALA A 228 -2.60 6.23 0.15
N SER A 229 -2.70 6.32 1.49
CA SER A 229 -3.81 5.73 2.26
C SER A 229 -5.16 6.35 1.90
N PHE A 230 -5.23 7.68 1.75
CA PHE A 230 -6.46 8.34 1.31
C PHE A 230 -6.80 8.03 -0.15
N MET A 231 -5.82 7.96 -1.04
CA MET A 231 -6.00 7.61 -2.45
C MET A 231 -6.40 6.14 -2.64
N ALA A 232 -6.08 5.26 -1.68
CA ALA A 232 -6.40 3.84 -1.74
C ALA A 232 -7.91 3.56 -1.69
N ALA A 233 -8.70 4.35 -0.96
CA ALA A 233 -10.15 4.14 -0.86
C ALA A 233 -10.87 4.28 -2.23
N PRO A 234 -10.77 5.41 -2.96
CA PRO A 234 -11.33 5.51 -4.29
C PRO A 234 -10.61 4.61 -5.30
N GLY A 235 -9.30 4.40 -5.19
CA GLY A 235 -8.53 3.52 -6.06
C GLY A 235 -8.94 2.06 -5.95
N GLY A 236 -9.14 1.55 -4.76
CA GLY A 236 -9.66 0.20 -4.52
C GLY A 236 -11.04 -0.01 -5.15
N LEU A 237 -11.95 0.96 -4.97
CA LEU A 237 -13.27 0.93 -5.60
C LEU A 237 -13.20 1.04 -7.13
N LEU A 238 -12.32 1.88 -7.67
CA LEU A 238 -12.07 2.00 -9.11
C LEU A 238 -11.75 0.64 -9.72
N PHE A 239 -10.72 -0.03 -9.23
CA PHE A 239 -10.28 -1.30 -9.79
C PHE A 239 -11.20 -2.46 -9.44
N ALA A 240 -11.87 -2.42 -8.29
CA ALA A 240 -12.92 -3.38 -7.97
C ALA A 240 -14.06 -3.34 -8.99
N LYS A 241 -14.57 -2.15 -9.31
CA LYS A 241 -15.69 -1.98 -10.23
C LYS A 241 -15.31 -2.11 -11.71
N LEU A 242 -14.04 -1.99 -12.05
CA LEU A 242 -13.52 -2.36 -13.38
C LEU A 242 -13.44 -3.88 -13.55
N LEU A 243 -12.87 -4.58 -12.55
CA LEU A 243 -12.61 -6.02 -12.64
C LEU A 243 -13.85 -6.89 -12.38
N VAL A 244 -14.69 -6.51 -11.41
CA VAL A 244 -15.95 -7.18 -11.08
C VAL A 244 -17.05 -6.13 -10.95
N PRO A 245 -17.61 -5.66 -12.10
CA PRO A 245 -18.69 -4.69 -12.12
C PRO A 245 -19.96 -5.21 -11.43
N GLU A 246 -20.76 -4.30 -10.88
CA GLU A 246 -22.03 -4.65 -10.25
C GLU A 246 -23.09 -5.03 -11.29
N THR A 247 -23.56 -6.25 -11.22
CA THR A 247 -24.59 -6.82 -12.10
C THR A 247 -25.86 -7.20 -11.35
N GLU A 248 -25.82 -7.15 -10.03
CA GLU A 248 -26.94 -7.46 -9.15
C GLU A 248 -27.46 -6.19 -8.47
N THR A 249 -28.55 -6.30 -7.73
CA THR A 249 -29.07 -5.20 -6.91
C THR A 249 -28.63 -5.44 -5.47
N PRO A 250 -27.74 -4.58 -4.89
CA PRO A 250 -27.36 -4.67 -3.49
C PRO A 250 -28.58 -4.64 -2.59
N ASN A 251 -28.70 -5.64 -1.72
CA ASN A 251 -29.83 -5.72 -0.79
C ASN A 251 -29.38 -5.18 0.57
N TYR A 252 -29.89 -4.01 0.93
CA TYR A 252 -29.55 -3.30 2.15
C TYR A 252 -30.76 -3.28 3.08
N ASP A 253 -30.79 -4.19 4.05
CA ASP A 253 -31.80 -4.18 5.11
C ASP A 253 -31.24 -3.49 6.35
N GLU A 254 -31.69 -2.24 6.60
CA GLU A 254 -31.26 -1.44 7.76
C GLU A 254 -31.67 -2.05 9.11
N SER A 255 -32.64 -2.96 9.13
CA SER A 255 -33.10 -3.62 10.35
C SER A 255 -32.04 -4.51 11.01
N ASN A 256 -31.00 -4.89 10.28
CA ASN A 256 -29.86 -5.67 10.78
C ASN A 256 -28.60 -4.82 11.11
N ALA A 257 -28.73 -3.47 11.07
CA ALA A 257 -27.59 -2.57 11.30
C ALA A 257 -27.08 -2.54 12.75
N ASP A 258 -27.95 -2.92 13.69
CA ASP A 258 -27.65 -2.98 15.12
C ASP A 258 -27.21 -4.38 15.60
N GLY A 259 -26.62 -5.18 14.70
CA GLY A 259 -26.03 -6.45 15.13
C GLY A 259 -25.03 -6.17 16.26
N ASP A 260 -25.39 -6.61 17.46
CA ASP A 260 -24.54 -6.54 18.64
C ASP A 260 -23.14 -7.02 18.29
N LEU A 261 -22.17 -6.12 18.36
CA LEU A 261 -20.77 -6.50 18.47
C LEU A 261 -20.64 -7.20 19.81
N GLU A 262 -20.66 -8.53 19.81
CA GLU A 262 -20.65 -9.39 21.02
C GLU A 262 -19.49 -9.08 21.98
N ASP A 263 -18.47 -8.30 21.54
CA ASP A 263 -17.27 -7.98 22.31
C ASP A 263 -16.99 -6.47 22.33
N LYS A 264 -17.94 -5.63 22.79
CA LYS A 264 -17.62 -4.22 23.04
C LYS A 264 -16.76 -4.10 24.30
N PRO A 265 -15.60 -3.41 24.22
CA PRO A 265 -14.79 -3.13 25.40
C PRO A 265 -15.62 -2.49 26.52
N ALA A 266 -15.40 -2.90 27.75
CA ALA A 266 -16.15 -2.43 28.91
C ALA A 266 -15.89 -0.94 29.21
N ASN A 267 -14.69 -0.45 28.91
CA ASN A 267 -14.26 0.93 29.12
C ASN A 267 -13.04 1.27 28.23
N VAL A 268 -12.59 2.54 28.30
CA VAL A 268 -11.44 3.03 27.51
C VAL A 268 -10.16 2.25 27.79
N ILE A 269 -9.94 1.84 29.03
CA ILE A 269 -8.73 1.08 29.43
C ILE A 269 -8.77 -0.32 28.83
N ASP A 270 -9.92 -0.95 28.85
CA ASP A 270 -10.15 -2.27 28.25
C ASP A 270 -9.97 -2.20 26.73
N ALA A 271 -10.50 -1.14 26.08
CA ALA A 271 -10.28 -0.89 24.65
C ALA A 271 -8.78 -0.71 24.32
N ALA A 272 -8.05 0.06 25.13
CA ALA A 272 -6.62 0.26 24.96
C ALA A 272 -5.84 -1.06 25.12
N ALA A 273 -6.16 -1.87 26.12
CA ALA A 273 -5.53 -3.15 26.39
C ALA A 273 -5.81 -4.17 25.27
N ALA A 274 -7.07 -4.26 24.81
CA ALA A 274 -7.45 -5.11 23.68
C ALA A 274 -6.71 -4.71 22.40
N GLY A 275 -6.63 -3.40 22.11
CA GLY A 275 -5.88 -2.86 20.98
C GLY A 275 -4.37 -3.13 21.09
N ALA A 276 -3.78 -3.03 22.28
CA ALA A 276 -2.38 -3.37 22.50
C ALA A 276 -2.12 -4.87 22.27
N SER A 277 -3.01 -5.76 22.74
CA SER A 277 -2.92 -7.20 22.50
C SER A 277 -3.02 -7.55 21.01
N ALA A 278 -3.96 -6.93 20.29
CA ALA A 278 -4.09 -7.11 18.84
C ALA A 278 -2.84 -6.59 18.10
N GLY A 279 -2.32 -5.43 18.49
CA GLY A 279 -1.09 -4.86 17.96
C GLY A 279 0.14 -5.71 18.23
N LEU A 280 0.24 -6.33 19.41
CA LEU A 280 1.31 -7.28 19.73
C LEU A 280 1.25 -8.50 18.80
N GLN A 281 0.06 -9.08 18.62
CA GLN A 281 -0.12 -10.22 17.72
C GLN A 281 0.28 -9.87 16.28
N LEU A 282 -0.12 -8.68 15.80
CA LEU A 282 0.28 -8.18 14.49
C LEU A 282 1.80 -8.00 14.39
N ALA A 283 2.43 -7.38 15.38
CA ALA A 283 3.87 -7.18 15.44
C ALA A 283 4.65 -8.52 15.43
N LEU A 284 4.20 -9.50 16.21
CA LEU A 284 4.79 -10.85 16.24
C LEU A 284 4.65 -11.55 14.88
N ASN A 285 3.48 -11.46 14.23
CA ASN A 285 3.25 -12.02 12.90
C ASN A 285 4.15 -11.38 11.85
N VAL A 286 4.28 -10.04 11.86
CA VAL A 286 5.18 -9.30 10.97
C VAL A 286 6.62 -9.73 11.20
N GLY A 287 7.08 -9.78 12.46
CA GLY A 287 8.44 -10.20 12.81
C GLY A 287 8.74 -11.64 12.37
N ALA A 288 7.82 -12.58 12.62
CA ALA A 288 7.96 -13.97 12.23
C ALA A 288 8.00 -14.13 10.69
N MET A 289 7.12 -13.42 9.97
CA MET A 289 7.10 -13.46 8.50
C MET A 289 8.39 -12.87 7.90
N LEU A 290 8.86 -11.74 8.42
CA LEU A 290 10.11 -11.15 7.95
C LEU A 290 11.30 -12.08 8.16
N LEU A 291 11.43 -12.66 9.36
CA LEU A 291 12.50 -13.62 9.67
C LEU A 291 12.46 -14.82 8.69
N ALA A 292 11.29 -15.42 8.49
CA ALA A 292 11.13 -16.56 7.61
C ALA A 292 11.40 -16.21 6.14
N PHE A 293 10.78 -15.14 5.63
CA PHE A 293 10.90 -14.79 4.22
C PHE A 293 12.29 -14.27 3.84
N ILE A 294 12.93 -13.45 4.69
CA ILE A 294 14.31 -13.01 4.44
C ILE A 294 15.25 -14.23 4.38
N GLY A 295 15.08 -15.19 5.29
CA GLY A 295 15.84 -16.44 5.26
C GLY A 295 15.60 -17.28 4.01
N LEU A 296 14.33 -17.42 3.59
CA LEU A 296 13.96 -18.14 2.37
C LEU A 296 14.49 -17.43 1.10
N ILE A 297 14.41 -16.11 1.03
CA ILE A 297 14.94 -15.32 -0.08
C ILE A 297 16.47 -15.49 -0.16
N ALA A 298 17.17 -15.42 0.98
CA ALA A 298 18.61 -15.65 1.03
C ALA A 298 18.98 -17.07 0.51
N MET A 299 18.20 -18.10 0.88
CA MET A 299 18.38 -19.46 0.35
C MET A 299 18.14 -19.53 -1.16
N ILE A 300 17.07 -18.91 -1.66
CA ILE A 300 16.74 -18.84 -3.09
C ILE A 300 17.86 -18.13 -3.84
N ASN A 301 18.35 -17.01 -3.32
CA ASN A 301 19.45 -16.24 -3.91
C ASN A 301 20.75 -17.05 -3.92
N GLY A 302 21.02 -17.85 -2.89
CA GLY A 302 22.15 -18.79 -2.89
C GLY A 302 22.07 -19.82 -4.01
N ILE A 303 20.86 -20.36 -4.27
CA ILE A 303 20.62 -21.31 -5.38
C ILE A 303 20.79 -20.59 -6.72
N PHE A 304 20.20 -19.41 -6.90
CA PHE A 304 20.30 -18.66 -8.16
C PHE A 304 21.74 -18.23 -8.47
N SER A 305 22.49 -17.73 -7.47
CA SER A 305 23.90 -17.40 -7.61
C SER A 305 24.74 -18.62 -7.98
N GLY A 306 24.48 -19.79 -7.36
CA GLY A 306 25.15 -21.04 -7.71
C GLY A 306 24.89 -21.49 -9.16
N VAL A 307 23.60 -21.49 -9.56
CA VAL A 307 23.22 -21.83 -10.94
C VAL A 307 23.72 -20.76 -11.92
N GLY A 308 23.56 -19.48 -11.57
CA GLY A 308 24.02 -18.35 -12.38
C GLY A 308 25.52 -18.39 -12.63
N GLY A 309 26.30 -18.82 -11.64
CA GLY A 309 27.76 -19.00 -11.79
C GLY A 309 28.15 -19.95 -12.89
N TRP A 310 27.35 -20.99 -13.21
CA TRP A 310 27.57 -21.88 -14.33
C TRP A 310 27.39 -21.19 -15.70
N PHE A 311 26.65 -20.10 -15.75
CA PHE A 311 26.39 -19.30 -16.95
C PHE A 311 27.12 -17.95 -16.94
N GLY A 312 28.06 -17.72 -16.02
CA GLY A 312 28.81 -16.47 -15.89
C GLY A 312 28.02 -15.30 -15.29
N MET A 313 26.92 -15.60 -14.57
CA MET A 313 26.06 -14.63 -13.90
C MET A 313 25.95 -14.92 -12.39
N PRO A 314 27.05 -14.81 -11.62
CA PRO A 314 27.03 -15.12 -10.18
C PRO A 314 26.17 -14.15 -9.34
N GLU A 315 25.83 -12.99 -9.89
CA GLU A 315 24.94 -11.98 -9.28
C GLU A 315 23.45 -12.28 -9.45
N LEU A 316 23.09 -13.40 -10.10
CA LEU A 316 21.71 -13.77 -10.31
C LEU A 316 20.98 -13.93 -8.96
N SER A 317 19.89 -13.20 -8.79
CA SER A 317 19.09 -13.16 -7.56
C SER A 317 17.60 -13.07 -7.88
N LEU A 318 16.75 -13.34 -6.88
CA LEU A 318 15.31 -13.18 -7.01
C LEU A 318 14.96 -11.72 -7.33
N GLU A 319 15.61 -10.78 -6.66
CA GLU A 319 15.42 -9.34 -6.85
C GLU A 319 15.75 -8.92 -8.29
N LEU A 320 16.82 -9.44 -8.86
CA LEU A 320 17.23 -9.16 -10.24
C LEU A 320 16.21 -9.71 -11.24
N LEU A 321 15.75 -10.95 -11.04
CA LEU A 321 14.73 -11.56 -11.90
C LEU A 321 13.40 -10.81 -11.83
N LEU A 322 12.96 -10.44 -10.63
CA LEU A 322 11.78 -9.62 -10.45
C LEU A 322 11.97 -8.23 -11.04
N GLY A 323 13.17 -7.67 -10.91
CA GLY A 323 13.56 -6.40 -11.53
C GLY A 323 13.36 -6.43 -13.04
N TRP A 324 13.90 -7.42 -13.73
CA TRP A 324 13.72 -7.58 -15.19
C TRP A 324 12.26 -7.78 -15.58
N LEU A 325 11.53 -8.62 -14.85
CA LEU A 325 10.12 -8.91 -15.13
C LEU A 325 9.22 -7.67 -14.97
N PHE A 326 9.46 -6.86 -13.92
CA PHE A 326 8.63 -5.70 -13.58
C PHE A 326 9.20 -4.36 -14.07
N SER A 327 10.40 -4.31 -14.69
CA SER A 327 10.95 -3.07 -15.23
C SER A 327 10.06 -2.41 -16.29
N PRO A 328 9.38 -3.14 -17.22
CA PRO A 328 8.47 -2.49 -18.15
C PRO A 328 7.27 -1.83 -17.43
N LEU A 329 6.79 -2.46 -16.36
CA LEU A 329 5.70 -1.89 -15.55
C LEU A 329 6.18 -0.67 -14.76
N ALA A 330 7.39 -0.73 -14.17
CA ALA A 330 8.00 0.41 -13.50
C ALA A 330 8.16 1.60 -14.44
N PHE A 331 8.65 1.36 -15.65
CA PHE A 331 8.77 2.39 -16.69
C PHE A 331 7.40 2.98 -17.07
N LEU A 332 6.38 2.15 -17.27
CA LEU A 332 5.03 2.58 -17.62
C LEU A 332 4.39 3.47 -16.55
N ILE A 333 4.70 3.28 -15.27
CA ILE A 333 4.18 4.13 -14.19
C ILE A 333 4.99 5.42 -13.98
N GLY A 334 6.00 5.67 -14.82
CA GLY A 334 6.76 6.93 -14.85
C GLY A 334 8.16 6.86 -14.26
N VAL A 335 8.68 5.67 -13.93
CA VAL A 335 10.09 5.51 -13.50
C VAL A 335 11.01 5.62 -14.71
N PRO A 336 12.11 6.38 -14.68
CA PRO A 336 13.11 6.40 -15.76
C PRO A 336 13.68 4.99 -16.01
N TRP A 337 13.96 4.68 -17.29
CA TRP A 337 14.43 3.34 -17.67
C TRP A 337 15.72 2.94 -16.95
N SER A 338 16.62 3.90 -16.71
CA SER A 338 17.88 3.67 -15.95
C SER A 338 17.67 3.18 -14.52
N GLU A 339 16.51 3.46 -13.92
CA GLU A 339 16.12 3.06 -12.56
C GLU A 339 15.08 1.93 -12.55
N ALA A 340 14.53 1.58 -13.73
CA ALA A 340 13.35 0.72 -13.86
C ALA A 340 13.58 -0.72 -13.34
N VAL A 341 14.79 -1.28 -13.48
CA VAL A 341 15.11 -2.62 -12.98
C VAL A 341 15.09 -2.65 -11.45
N VAL A 342 15.70 -1.66 -10.80
CA VAL A 342 15.72 -1.57 -9.34
C VAL A 342 14.32 -1.29 -8.81
N ALA A 343 13.61 -0.33 -9.39
CA ALA A 343 12.23 -0.01 -9.05
C ALA A 343 11.28 -1.21 -9.27
N GLY A 344 11.44 -1.91 -10.39
CA GLY A 344 10.70 -3.13 -10.73
C GLY A 344 10.92 -4.25 -9.72
N SER A 345 12.14 -4.36 -9.18
CA SER A 345 12.44 -5.36 -8.15
C SER A 345 11.60 -5.15 -6.89
N PHE A 346 11.41 -3.90 -6.45
CA PHE A 346 10.57 -3.61 -5.28
C PHE A 346 9.09 -3.91 -5.54
N ILE A 347 8.58 -3.57 -6.74
CA ILE A 347 7.20 -3.92 -7.14
C ILE A 347 7.01 -5.44 -7.13
N GLY A 348 7.97 -6.18 -7.68
CA GLY A 348 7.96 -7.64 -7.70
C GLY A 348 8.05 -8.25 -6.30
N GLN A 349 8.96 -7.76 -5.45
CA GLN A 349 9.09 -8.21 -4.05
C GLN A 349 7.81 -7.97 -3.27
N LYS A 350 7.16 -6.79 -3.43
CA LYS A 350 5.87 -6.53 -2.81
C LYS A 350 4.83 -7.58 -3.22
N LEU A 351 4.72 -7.87 -4.51
CA LEU A 351 3.70 -8.76 -5.05
C LEU A 351 3.91 -10.21 -4.62
N VAL A 352 5.15 -10.69 -4.69
CA VAL A 352 5.52 -12.10 -4.44
C VAL A 352 5.69 -12.39 -2.96
N VAL A 353 6.30 -11.47 -2.22
CA VAL A 353 6.59 -11.61 -0.79
C VAL A 353 5.61 -10.77 0.04
N ASN A 354 5.96 -9.52 0.29
CA ASN A 354 5.10 -8.50 0.91
C ASN A 354 5.76 -7.11 0.82
N GLU A 355 4.99 -6.08 1.19
CA GLU A 355 5.42 -4.68 1.17
C GLU A 355 6.50 -4.36 2.21
N PHE A 356 6.52 -5.05 3.36
CA PHE A 356 7.56 -4.85 4.39
C PHE A 356 8.96 -5.20 3.87
N VAL A 357 9.10 -6.36 3.22
CA VAL A 357 10.37 -6.78 2.59
C VAL A 357 10.77 -5.79 1.51
N ALA A 358 9.82 -5.36 0.68
CA ALA A 358 10.07 -4.38 -0.36
C ALA A 358 10.54 -3.03 0.21
N TYR A 359 9.88 -2.51 1.25
CA TYR A 359 10.29 -1.28 1.92
C TYR A 359 11.64 -1.41 2.62
N LEU A 360 11.93 -2.56 3.24
CA LEU A 360 13.22 -2.81 3.88
C LEU A 360 14.36 -2.74 2.86
N ASN A 361 14.19 -3.36 1.69
CA ASN A 361 15.17 -3.32 0.61
C ASN A 361 15.23 -1.95 -0.11
N PHE A 362 14.15 -1.19 -0.06
CA PHE A 362 14.08 0.17 -0.59
C PHE A 362 14.72 1.23 0.34
N ALA A 363 14.71 1.00 1.65
CA ALA A 363 15.18 1.97 2.65
C ALA A 363 16.62 2.49 2.44
N PRO A 364 17.61 1.67 2.02
CA PRO A 364 18.97 2.16 1.74
C PRO A 364 19.01 3.15 0.56
N TYR A 365 18.13 3.01 -0.44
CA TYR A 365 18.02 3.95 -1.57
C TYR A 365 17.38 5.27 -1.15
N LEU A 366 16.44 5.26 -0.18
CA LEU A 366 15.86 6.47 0.38
C LEU A 366 16.90 7.35 1.07
N LYS A 367 17.92 6.73 1.67
CA LYS A 367 19.01 7.38 2.42
C LYS A 367 20.26 7.63 1.59
N ASP A 368 20.22 7.31 0.29
CA ASP A 368 21.38 7.38 -0.62
C ASP A 368 22.58 6.52 -0.19
N GLU A 369 22.33 5.49 0.62
CA GLU A 369 23.33 4.49 1.03
C GLU A 369 23.66 3.53 -0.11
N LEU A 370 22.70 3.28 -1.01
CA LEU A 370 22.87 2.51 -2.25
C LEU A 370 22.64 3.39 -3.47
N LEU A 371 23.47 3.19 -4.47
CA LEU A 371 23.48 3.95 -5.72
C LEU A 371 23.07 3.05 -6.90
N ILE A 372 22.44 3.64 -7.90
CA ILE A 372 22.14 2.99 -9.18
C ILE A 372 23.13 3.51 -10.21
N ASN A 373 24.00 2.62 -10.72
CA ASN A 373 25.08 3.01 -11.63
C ASN A 373 25.97 4.18 -11.11
N GLY A 374 26.19 4.22 -9.80
CA GLY A 374 26.98 5.26 -9.15
C GLY A 374 26.26 6.58 -8.86
N VAL A 375 24.95 6.65 -9.09
CA VAL A 375 24.11 7.84 -8.87
C VAL A 375 23.00 7.52 -7.86
N PRO A 376 22.64 8.45 -6.96
CA PRO A 376 21.46 8.28 -6.10
C PRO A 376 20.19 8.09 -6.93
N MET A 377 19.26 7.27 -6.41
CA MET A 377 17.93 7.15 -6.99
C MET A 377 17.24 8.52 -7.01
N SER A 378 16.60 8.87 -8.12
CA SER A 378 15.91 10.16 -8.26
C SER A 378 14.76 10.31 -7.24
N ASP A 379 14.54 11.54 -6.75
CA ASP A 379 13.44 11.83 -5.83
C ASP A 379 12.07 11.50 -6.46
N HIS A 380 11.97 11.62 -7.77
CA HIS A 380 10.79 11.22 -8.53
C HIS A 380 10.51 9.72 -8.39
N THR A 381 11.50 8.86 -8.61
CA THR A 381 11.37 7.41 -8.44
C THR A 381 11.15 7.03 -6.98
N LYS A 382 11.85 7.68 -6.02
CA LYS A 382 11.62 7.48 -4.59
C LYS A 382 10.16 7.72 -4.22
N ALA A 383 9.55 8.77 -4.76
CA ALA A 383 8.14 9.08 -4.54
C ALA A 383 7.24 8.00 -5.16
N ILE A 384 7.40 7.68 -6.44
CA ILE A 384 6.60 6.66 -7.15
C ILE A 384 6.63 5.33 -6.38
N ILE A 385 7.82 4.86 -5.99
CA ILE A 385 7.96 3.58 -5.28
C ILE A 385 7.36 3.65 -3.89
N SER A 386 7.50 4.78 -3.17
CA SER A 386 6.83 4.95 -1.87
C SER A 386 5.33 4.74 -1.95
N PHE A 387 4.67 5.28 -2.99
CA PHE A 387 3.23 5.05 -3.23
C PHE A 387 2.93 3.63 -3.73
N ALA A 388 3.73 3.11 -4.65
CA ALA A 388 3.51 1.78 -5.24
C ALA A 388 3.56 0.66 -4.19
N LEU A 389 4.41 0.80 -3.18
CA LEU A 389 4.55 -0.16 -2.10
C LEU A 389 3.46 -0.03 -1.02
N CYS A 390 2.77 1.12 -0.91
CA CYS A 390 1.80 1.40 0.13
C CYS A 390 0.47 0.65 -0.08
N GLY A 391 0.46 -0.66 0.19
CA GLY A 391 -0.73 -1.52 0.09
C GLY A 391 -0.41 -2.99 0.32
N PHE A 392 -1.37 -3.71 0.90
CA PHE A 392 -1.27 -5.14 1.25
C PHE A 392 -1.48 -6.11 0.06
N ALA A 393 -1.45 -5.61 -1.18
CA ALA A 393 -1.65 -6.42 -2.37
C ALA A 393 -0.44 -7.32 -2.64
N ASN A 394 -0.46 -8.52 -2.07
CA ASN A 394 0.53 -9.58 -2.27
C ASN A 394 -0.12 -10.97 -2.22
N LEU A 395 0.61 -12.00 -2.63
CA LEU A 395 0.07 -13.36 -2.70
C LEU A 395 -0.32 -13.93 -1.33
N SER A 396 0.41 -13.59 -0.26
CA SER A 396 0.10 -14.06 1.09
C SER A 396 -1.20 -13.46 1.64
N SER A 397 -1.59 -12.28 1.19
CA SER A 397 -2.82 -11.61 1.60
C SER A 397 -4.09 -12.35 1.19
N VAL A 398 -4.03 -13.24 0.19
CA VAL A 398 -5.15 -14.14 -0.14
C VAL A 398 -5.48 -15.04 1.04
N ALA A 399 -4.46 -15.59 1.71
CA ALA A 399 -4.66 -16.41 2.91
C ALA A 399 -5.21 -15.58 4.08
N ILE A 400 -4.75 -14.33 4.22
CA ILE A 400 -5.24 -13.40 5.25
C ILE A 400 -6.72 -13.08 5.03
N LEU A 401 -7.14 -12.80 3.78
CA LEU A 401 -8.55 -12.59 3.44
C LEU A 401 -9.41 -13.84 3.73
N LEU A 402 -8.91 -15.02 3.40
CA LEU A 402 -9.60 -16.28 3.70
C LEU A 402 -9.72 -16.55 5.21
N GLY A 403 -8.73 -16.16 5.99
CA GLY A 403 -8.76 -16.22 7.45
C GLY A 403 -9.71 -15.18 8.05
N GLY A 404 -9.61 -13.92 7.65
CA GLY A 404 -10.41 -12.80 8.15
C GLY A 404 -11.87 -12.83 7.65
N LEU A 405 -12.07 -12.48 6.37
CA LEU A 405 -13.42 -12.45 5.77
C LEU A 405 -14.10 -13.82 5.76
N GLY A 406 -13.33 -14.90 5.52
CA GLY A 406 -13.88 -16.25 5.50
C GLY A 406 -14.38 -16.73 6.87
N SER A 407 -13.84 -16.23 7.98
CA SER A 407 -14.35 -16.49 9.33
C SER A 407 -15.63 -15.69 9.62
N MET A 408 -15.73 -14.44 9.11
CA MET A 408 -16.92 -13.59 9.26
C MET A 408 -18.12 -14.10 8.46
N ALA A 409 -17.88 -14.72 7.29
CA ALA A 409 -18.91 -15.25 6.41
C ALA A 409 -18.49 -16.62 5.83
N PRO A 410 -18.61 -17.72 6.59
CA PRO A 410 -18.17 -19.04 6.16
C PRO A 410 -18.85 -19.52 4.85
N ASN A 411 -20.10 -19.11 4.62
CA ASN A 411 -20.84 -19.39 3.39
C ASN A 411 -20.24 -18.71 2.14
N ARG A 412 -19.44 -17.69 2.30
CA ARG A 412 -18.78 -16.94 1.20
C ARG A 412 -17.31 -17.32 1.00
N ARG A 413 -16.76 -18.25 1.80
CA ARG A 413 -15.35 -18.64 1.76
C ARG A 413 -14.90 -19.10 0.36
N GLY A 414 -15.75 -19.87 -0.36
CA GLY A 414 -15.49 -20.30 -1.74
C GLY A 414 -15.39 -19.13 -2.73
N THR A 415 -16.26 -18.12 -2.58
CA THR A 415 -16.23 -16.89 -3.39
C THR A 415 -14.96 -16.08 -3.12
N ILE A 416 -14.57 -15.93 -1.83
CA ILE A 416 -13.35 -15.23 -1.43
C ILE A 416 -12.12 -15.91 -2.04
N ALA A 417 -12.04 -17.25 -1.99
CA ALA A 417 -10.94 -18.00 -2.59
C ALA A 417 -10.87 -17.80 -4.12
N ARG A 418 -12.01 -17.87 -4.79
CA ARG A 418 -12.13 -17.66 -6.26
C ARG A 418 -11.65 -16.27 -6.68
N PHE A 419 -11.96 -15.25 -5.90
CA PHE A 419 -11.58 -13.86 -6.19
C PHE A 419 -10.19 -13.46 -5.69
N GLY A 420 -9.53 -14.26 -4.86
CA GLY A 420 -8.30 -13.90 -4.17
C GLY A 420 -7.23 -13.29 -5.07
N LEU A 421 -6.81 -14.00 -6.12
CA LEU A 421 -5.78 -13.50 -7.05
C LEU A 421 -6.25 -12.27 -7.83
N LYS A 422 -7.54 -12.21 -8.18
CA LYS A 422 -8.12 -11.05 -8.87
C LYS A 422 -8.15 -9.83 -7.97
N ALA A 423 -8.37 -10.00 -6.66
CA ALA A 423 -8.30 -8.94 -5.66
C ALA A 423 -6.86 -8.45 -5.45
N VAL A 424 -5.87 -9.34 -5.47
CA VAL A 424 -4.44 -8.95 -5.48
C VAL A 424 -4.12 -8.10 -6.69
N LEU A 425 -4.58 -8.49 -7.88
CA LEU A 425 -4.44 -7.68 -9.09
C LEU A 425 -5.08 -6.29 -8.92
N ALA A 426 -6.33 -6.23 -8.43
CA ALA A 426 -7.04 -4.97 -8.20
C ALA A 426 -6.31 -4.04 -7.23
N GLY A 427 -5.88 -4.56 -6.09
CA GLY A 427 -5.12 -3.81 -5.10
C GLY A 427 -3.78 -3.31 -5.64
N SER A 428 -3.05 -4.16 -6.39
CA SER A 428 -1.80 -3.78 -7.04
C SER A 428 -2.01 -2.66 -8.06
N LEU A 429 -3.02 -2.77 -8.92
CA LEU A 429 -3.36 -1.72 -9.90
C LEU A 429 -3.75 -0.41 -9.21
N SER A 430 -4.46 -0.48 -8.07
CA SER A 430 -4.80 0.69 -7.25
C SER A 430 -3.56 1.40 -6.70
N ASN A 431 -2.60 0.66 -6.17
CA ASN A 431 -1.35 1.23 -5.64
C ASN A 431 -0.49 1.80 -6.77
N LEU A 432 -0.37 1.11 -7.89
CA LEU A 432 0.36 1.60 -9.06
C LEU A 432 -0.30 2.84 -9.66
N MET A 433 -1.64 2.92 -9.67
CA MET A 433 -2.37 4.11 -10.09
C MET A 433 -2.07 5.30 -9.16
N SER A 434 -2.09 5.10 -7.84
CA SER A 434 -1.70 6.14 -6.87
C SER A 434 -0.26 6.60 -7.09
N ALA A 435 0.67 5.68 -7.35
CA ALA A 435 2.06 5.96 -7.67
C ALA A 435 2.22 6.76 -8.95
N THR A 436 1.51 6.37 -10.01
CA THR A 436 1.53 7.07 -11.31
C THR A 436 0.97 8.49 -11.20
N ILE A 437 -0.15 8.66 -10.47
CA ILE A 437 -0.75 9.98 -10.20
C ILE A 437 0.23 10.83 -9.39
N ALA A 438 0.87 10.26 -8.37
CA ALA A 438 1.85 10.98 -7.56
C ALA A 438 3.05 11.43 -8.40
N GLY A 439 3.63 10.54 -9.20
CA GLY A 439 4.72 10.89 -10.12
C GLY A 439 4.33 12.01 -11.10
N PHE A 440 3.13 11.93 -11.68
CA PHE A 440 2.61 12.95 -12.59
C PHE A 440 2.52 14.33 -11.93
N PHE A 441 1.89 14.45 -10.76
CA PHE A 441 1.74 15.75 -10.09
C PHE A 441 3.04 16.28 -9.50
N LEU A 442 3.95 15.42 -9.04
CA LEU A 442 5.28 15.85 -8.60
C LEU A 442 6.12 16.37 -9.78
N ALA A 443 6.06 15.72 -10.94
CA ALA A 443 6.70 16.25 -12.16
C ALA A 443 6.11 17.60 -12.57
N LEU A 444 4.78 17.75 -12.49
CA LEU A 444 4.10 19.01 -12.80
C LEU A 444 4.48 20.14 -11.83
N THR A 445 4.73 19.81 -10.55
CA THR A 445 5.18 20.80 -9.55
C THR A 445 6.62 21.25 -9.78
N ALA A 446 7.45 20.44 -10.45
CA ALA A 446 8.86 20.71 -10.70
C ALA A 446 9.11 21.53 -11.99
N MET A 447 8.07 21.73 -12.82
CA MET A 447 8.04 22.64 -13.98
C MET A 447 7.86 24.09 -13.53
#